data_277d1ee41818758954b1d525a3799220
#
_entry.id   277d1ee41818758954b1d525a3799220
#
_cell.length_a   1.000
_cell.length_b   1.000
_cell.length_c   1.000
_cell.angle_alpha   90.00
_cell.angle_beta   90.00
_cell.angle_gamma   90.00
#
_symmetry.space_group_name_H-M   'P 1'
#
loop_
_entity.id
_entity.type
_entity.pdbx_description
1 polymer ?
#
loop_
_entity_poly.entity_id
_entity_poly.type
_entity_poly.pdbx_seq_one_letter_code
_entity_poly.pdbx_strand_id
1 'polypeptide(L)'
;MKKGIISLLLFGILLVNPQSRNNLSANTGNKMTAAEVVNLIKNNVTCQWQSKTVDTFKGGNPDDEVKGIATTFMATFNVLKKAKSKGLNFIITHEPTYYNHFDETAQFEDDKVVAEKMRFIKENHLIVFRFHDHWHTTNPDGIISGMISRLGWGKYLQDKNNLIFVLPEMTVKDLATSLQEKFNATAVRVVGDPGMEVTNAALVVGAPGSMPQIKSLERDDVEVLIAGETHEWETVEYVRDAVSMGKKKALILIGHLNSEEAGMDYCAKWLKGFVKDIPIEFITSGDPLWNPQLIK
;
A
#
# COMPACT_ATOMS: atom_id res chain seq x y z
N MET A 1 51.30 10.81 92.36
CA MET A 1 52.00 10.98 91.08
C MET A 1 51.35 10.03 90.08
N LYS A 2 50.61 10.58 89.12
CA LYS A 2 50.48 10.12 87.75
C LYS A 2 49.28 10.91 87.14
N LYS A 3 49.66 11.69 86.15
CA LYS A 3 48.77 12.59 85.40
C LYS A 3 47.94 11.74 84.40
N GLY A 4 46.62 11.88 84.41
CA GLY A 4 45.70 11.31 83.41
C GLY A 4 45.28 12.40 82.43
N ILE A 5 45.51 12.14 81.16
CA ILE A 5 45.21 13.00 80.04
C ILE A 5 43.77 12.73 79.63
N ILE A 6 42.96 13.77 79.64
CA ILE A 6 41.56 13.70 79.11
C ILE A 6 41.65 14.01 77.65
N SER A 7 41.27 13.01 76.82
CA SER A 7 41.10 13.15 75.33
C SER A 7 39.69 13.59 75.03
N LEU A 8 39.55 14.76 74.39
CA LEU A 8 38.30 15.33 73.96
C LEU A 8 37.98 14.79 72.55
N LEU A 9 36.94 13.98 72.45
CA LEU A 9 36.39 13.50 71.16
C LEU A 9 35.43 14.55 70.63
N LEU A 10 35.80 15.27 69.56
CA LEU A 10 34.91 16.09 68.75
C LEU A 10 34.07 15.17 67.83
N PHE A 11 32.79 15.15 68.05
CA PHE A 11 31.82 14.57 67.12
C PHE A 11 31.50 15.61 66.02
N GLY A 12 32.07 15.37 64.82
CA GLY A 12 31.73 16.09 63.61
C GLY A 12 30.37 15.65 63.08
N ILE A 13 29.37 16.52 63.19
CA ILE A 13 28.08 16.30 62.53
C ILE A 13 28.25 16.56 61.01
N LEU A 14 28.23 15.52 60.21
CA LEU A 14 28.11 15.63 58.75
C LEU A 14 26.68 16.01 58.41
N LEU A 15 26.50 17.24 58.02
CA LEU A 15 25.25 17.69 57.36
C LEU A 15 25.17 17.08 55.97
N VAL A 16 24.33 16.03 55.84
CA VAL A 16 23.99 15.45 54.55
C VAL A 16 23.01 16.41 53.86
N ASN A 17 23.45 17.00 52.78
CA ASN A 17 22.66 17.86 51.94
C ASN A 17 21.68 17.02 51.07
N PRO A 18 20.32 17.11 51.22
CA PRO A 18 19.40 16.30 50.43
C PRO A 18 18.96 17.08 49.17
N GLN A 19 19.87 17.36 48.27
CA GLN A 19 19.54 17.93 46.97
C GLN A 19 20.38 17.31 45.84
N SER A 20 20.27 16.01 45.65
CA SER A 20 20.45 15.40 44.33
C SER A 20 19.11 14.76 43.94
N ARG A 21 18.12 15.59 43.61
CA ARG A 21 17.00 15.14 42.79
C ARG A 21 17.58 14.76 41.44
N ASN A 22 17.77 13.49 41.23
CA ASN A 22 17.94 12.92 39.90
C ASN A 22 16.76 13.42 39.05
N ASN A 23 17.01 14.41 38.22
CA ASN A 23 16.19 14.65 37.05
C ASN A 23 16.32 13.40 36.18
N LEU A 24 15.44 12.42 36.40
CA LEU A 24 15.05 11.49 35.37
C LEU A 24 14.49 12.37 34.25
N SER A 25 15.35 12.76 33.32
CA SER A 25 14.95 13.25 32.03
C SER A 25 13.99 12.20 31.47
N ALA A 26 12.71 12.48 31.51
CA ALA A 26 11.74 11.72 30.74
C ALA A 26 12.33 11.71 29.31
N ASN A 27 12.65 10.54 28.83
CA ASN A 27 13.03 10.33 27.44
C ASN A 27 11.80 10.75 26.61
N THR A 28 11.76 12.02 26.24
CA THR A 28 10.80 12.54 25.27
C THR A 28 11.23 11.91 23.96
N GLY A 29 10.75 10.69 23.70
CA GLY A 29 10.89 10.04 22.41
C GLY A 29 10.54 11.09 21.35
N ASN A 30 11.45 11.32 20.43
CA ASN A 30 11.32 12.38 19.43
C ASN A 30 10.06 12.11 18.64
N LYS A 31 9.03 12.93 18.88
CA LYS A 31 7.71 12.78 18.25
C LYS A 31 7.86 13.13 16.78
N MET A 32 7.71 12.13 15.91
CA MET A 32 7.89 12.28 14.48
C MET A 32 6.64 12.88 13.84
N THR A 33 6.81 13.91 13.01
CA THR A 33 5.73 14.50 12.21
C THR A 33 5.49 13.72 10.92
N ALA A 34 4.33 13.94 10.28
CA ALA A 34 4.04 13.30 8.99
C ALA A 34 5.03 13.75 7.89
N ALA A 35 5.44 15.01 7.91
CA ALA A 35 6.48 15.51 7.00
C ALA A 35 7.82 14.79 7.19
N GLU A 36 8.23 14.50 8.43
CA GLU A 36 9.45 13.74 8.71
C GLU A 36 9.34 12.28 8.23
N VAL A 37 8.19 11.62 8.41
CA VAL A 37 7.95 10.28 7.84
C VAL A 37 8.05 10.32 6.31
N VAL A 38 7.44 11.30 5.65
CA VAL A 38 7.53 11.47 4.19
C VAL A 38 8.98 11.71 3.75
N ASN A 39 9.78 12.45 4.51
CA ASN A 39 11.21 12.62 4.23
C ASN A 39 11.98 11.30 4.37
N LEU A 40 11.63 10.45 5.33
CA LEU A 40 12.20 9.10 5.40
C LEU A 40 11.81 8.26 4.18
N ILE A 41 10.54 8.33 3.73
CA ILE A 41 10.10 7.66 2.50
C ILE A 41 10.95 8.12 1.32
N LYS A 42 11.10 9.44 1.11
CA LYS A 42 11.90 10.02 0.03
C LYS A 42 13.36 9.55 0.03
N ASN A 43 13.92 9.38 1.20
CA ASN A 43 15.33 8.93 1.36
C ASN A 43 15.51 7.41 1.19
N ASN A 44 14.42 6.63 1.20
CA ASN A 44 14.47 5.17 1.11
C ASN A 44 13.94 4.61 -0.22
N VAL A 45 13.27 5.41 -1.07
CA VAL A 45 13.01 5.02 -2.46
C VAL A 45 14.32 5.05 -3.26
N THR A 46 14.42 4.20 -4.27
CA THR A 46 15.64 4.09 -5.11
C THR A 46 15.60 5.01 -6.34
N CYS A 47 14.46 5.64 -6.59
CA CYS A 47 14.28 6.60 -7.69
C CYS A 47 14.47 8.04 -7.22
N GLN A 48 14.74 8.94 -8.18
CA GLN A 48 14.77 10.37 -7.89
C GLN A 48 13.36 10.87 -7.62
N TRP A 49 13.18 11.61 -6.52
CA TRP A 49 11.89 12.23 -6.20
C TRP A 49 11.57 13.37 -7.18
N GLN A 50 10.42 13.27 -7.84
CA GLN A 50 9.96 14.24 -8.83
C GLN A 50 9.17 15.36 -8.17
N SER A 51 9.33 16.60 -8.63
CA SER A 51 8.54 17.75 -8.16
C SER A 51 7.11 17.73 -8.70
N LYS A 52 6.92 17.19 -9.92
CA LYS A 52 5.59 17.00 -10.52
C LYS A 52 5.15 15.55 -10.28
N THR A 53 4.33 15.36 -9.26
CA THR A 53 3.87 14.04 -8.82
C THR A 53 2.53 14.15 -8.10
N VAL A 54 1.79 13.04 -8.07
CA VAL A 54 0.59 12.91 -7.23
C VAL A 54 0.91 12.56 -5.79
N ASP A 55 2.18 12.22 -5.47
CA ASP A 55 2.65 11.85 -4.14
C ASP A 55 2.78 13.08 -3.23
N THR A 56 1.63 13.53 -2.76
CA THR A 56 1.49 14.72 -1.92
C THR A 56 0.48 14.49 -0.80
N PHE A 57 0.46 15.37 0.18
CA PHE A 57 -0.58 15.37 1.20
C PHE A 57 -1.93 15.74 0.58
N LYS A 58 -2.95 14.95 0.92
CA LYS A 58 -4.34 15.09 0.44
C LYS A 58 -5.29 15.59 1.54
N GLY A 59 -4.84 15.57 2.80
CA GLY A 59 -5.62 16.06 3.94
C GLY A 59 -4.80 16.03 5.22
N GLY A 60 -5.22 16.80 6.21
CA GLY A 60 -4.53 16.97 7.48
C GLY A 60 -3.35 17.95 7.41
N ASN A 61 -2.63 18.11 8.53
CA ASN A 61 -1.47 18.99 8.62
C ASN A 61 -0.18 18.13 8.63
N PRO A 62 0.77 18.36 7.69
CA PRO A 62 2.03 17.62 7.63
C PRO A 62 2.90 17.73 8.89
N ASP A 63 2.74 18.82 9.66
CA ASP A 63 3.52 19.07 10.86
C ASP A 63 2.92 18.41 12.11
N ASP A 64 1.74 17.76 11.99
CA ASP A 64 1.13 17.06 13.10
C ASP A 64 1.92 15.77 13.44
N GLU A 65 1.94 15.44 14.74
CA GLU A 65 2.57 14.23 15.27
C GLU A 65 1.89 12.96 14.72
N VAL A 66 2.71 12.03 14.24
CA VAL A 66 2.27 10.69 13.83
C VAL A 66 2.18 9.76 15.04
N LYS A 67 0.98 9.31 15.36
CA LYS A 67 0.69 8.35 16.44
C LYS A 67 0.70 6.91 15.95
N GLY A 68 0.43 6.71 14.68
CA GLY A 68 0.43 5.43 13.99
C GLY A 68 0.15 5.62 12.51
N ILE A 69 0.65 4.69 11.70
CA ILE A 69 0.57 4.72 10.23
C ILE A 69 -0.34 3.60 9.76
N ALA A 70 -1.30 3.94 8.90
CA ALA A 70 -2.06 2.98 8.11
C ALA A 70 -1.60 3.03 6.65
N THR A 71 -1.17 1.91 6.06
CA THR A 71 -1.02 1.81 4.61
C THR A 71 -2.27 1.18 4.02
N THR A 72 -2.70 1.61 2.84
CA THR A 72 -3.93 1.13 2.21
C THR A 72 -3.87 1.33 0.69
N PHE A 73 -4.63 0.54 -0.06
CA PHE A 73 -4.83 0.78 -1.49
C PHE A 73 -5.55 2.12 -1.71
N MET A 74 -6.67 2.33 -1.05
CA MET A 74 -7.47 3.55 -1.18
C MET A 74 -7.96 4.04 0.19
N ALA A 75 -7.83 5.34 0.46
CA ALA A 75 -8.34 5.97 1.68
C ALA A 75 -9.88 6.11 1.63
N THR A 76 -10.59 4.97 1.59
CA THR A 76 -12.07 4.96 1.63
C THR A 76 -12.57 5.48 2.97
N PHE A 77 -13.83 5.88 3.04
CA PHE A 77 -14.43 6.34 4.31
C PHE A 77 -14.37 5.28 5.41
N ASN A 78 -14.52 3.99 5.03
CA ASN A 78 -14.40 2.87 5.96
C ASN A 78 -12.95 2.66 6.44
N VAL A 79 -11.96 2.82 5.56
CA VAL A 79 -10.54 2.78 5.93
C VAL A 79 -10.22 3.89 6.93
N LEU A 80 -10.67 5.13 6.67
CA LEU A 80 -10.47 6.27 7.57
C LEU A 80 -11.08 6.01 8.96
N LYS A 81 -12.31 5.48 9.03
CA LYS A 81 -12.95 5.10 10.29
C LYS A 81 -12.15 4.03 11.03
N LYS A 82 -11.67 3.00 10.30
CA LYS A 82 -10.91 1.90 10.88
C LYS A 82 -9.53 2.37 11.37
N ALA A 83 -8.83 3.22 10.60
CA ALA A 83 -7.57 3.83 11.03
C ALA A 83 -7.76 4.63 12.31
N LYS A 84 -8.76 5.53 12.35
CA LYS A 84 -9.11 6.28 13.57
C LYS A 84 -9.36 5.37 14.76
N SER A 85 -10.17 4.30 14.61
CA SER A 85 -10.50 3.40 15.73
C SER A 85 -9.29 2.66 16.29
N LYS A 86 -8.23 2.52 15.50
CA LYS A 86 -6.95 1.90 15.89
C LYS A 86 -5.91 2.92 16.38
N GLY A 87 -6.23 4.20 16.41
CA GLY A 87 -5.28 5.27 16.78
C GLY A 87 -4.23 5.57 15.71
N LEU A 88 -4.44 5.10 14.47
CA LEU A 88 -3.57 5.36 13.33
C LEU A 88 -4.03 6.64 12.66
N ASN A 89 -3.30 7.73 12.87
CA ASN A 89 -3.71 9.05 12.36
C ASN A 89 -3.03 9.46 11.05
N PHE A 90 -2.01 8.72 10.59
CA PHE A 90 -1.36 8.98 9.31
C PHE A 90 -1.68 7.86 8.32
N ILE A 91 -2.42 8.19 7.27
CA ILE A 91 -2.87 7.27 6.24
C ILE A 91 -2.02 7.47 4.99
N ILE A 92 -1.28 6.43 4.58
CA ILE A 92 -0.52 6.38 3.34
C ILE A 92 -1.34 5.56 2.35
N THR A 93 -1.94 6.24 1.37
CA THR A 93 -2.80 5.63 0.36
C THR A 93 -2.10 5.56 -1.00
N HIS A 94 -2.37 4.50 -1.76
CA HIS A 94 -1.85 4.38 -3.11
C HIS A 94 -2.70 5.17 -4.10
N GLU A 95 -4.00 4.91 -4.11
CA GLU A 95 -4.95 5.51 -5.02
C GLU A 95 -5.55 6.83 -4.49
N PRO A 96 -6.21 7.62 -5.36
CA PRO A 96 -6.75 8.93 -5.02
C PRO A 96 -7.69 8.90 -3.81
N THR A 97 -7.63 9.96 -3.03
CA THR A 97 -8.56 10.19 -1.92
C THR A 97 -9.91 10.73 -2.42
N TYR A 98 -9.91 11.53 -3.50
CA TYR A 98 -11.06 12.30 -3.99
C TYR A 98 -11.45 12.01 -5.45
N TYR A 99 -11.61 10.75 -5.83
CA TYR A 99 -12.32 10.25 -7.02
C TYR A 99 -11.85 10.77 -8.39
N ASN A 100 -10.65 11.33 -8.48
CA ASN A 100 -9.96 11.62 -9.74
C ASN A 100 -8.45 11.53 -9.55
N HIS A 101 -7.71 11.33 -10.64
CA HIS A 101 -6.28 11.04 -10.59
C HIS A 101 -5.45 12.10 -9.84
N PHE A 102 -5.83 13.36 -9.94
CA PHE A 102 -5.07 14.46 -9.31
C PHE A 102 -5.56 14.86 -7.92
N ASP A 103 -6.61 14.21 -7.43
CA ASP A 103 -7.27 14.58 -6.16
C ASP A 103 -7.84 16.02 -6.16
N GLU A 104 -8.23 16.52 -7.33
CA GLU A 104 -8.85 17.83 -7.47
C GLU A 104 -10.28 17.80 -6.89
N THR A 105 -10.61 18.76 -6.03
CA THR A 105 -11.90 18.80 -5.33
C THR A 105 -12.84 19.88 -5.86
N ALA A 106 -12.37 20.80 -6.71
CA ALA A 106 -13.17 21.92 -7.23
C ALA A 106 -14.45 21.45 -7.98
N GLN A 107 -14.36 20.33 -8.71
CA GLN A 107 -15.50 19.75 -9.42
C GLN A 107 -16.56 19.11 -8.49
N PHE A 108 -16.26 19.03 -7.19
CA PHE A 108 -17.11 18.42 -6.16
C PHE A 108 -17.53 19.42 -5.07
N GLU A 109 -17.53 20.74 -5.37
CA GLU A 109 -17.78 21.80 -4.39
C GLU A 109 -19.09 21.61 -3.60
N ASP A 110 -20.15 21.17 -4.29
CA ASP A 110 -21.46 20.90 -3.68
C ASP A 110 -21.72 19.41 -3.36
N ASP A 111 -20.72 18.54 -3.57
CA ASP A 111 -20.89 17.10 -3.35
C ASP A 111 -20.82 16.74 -1.87
N LYS A 112 -21.92 16.15 -1.37
CA LYS A 112 -22.04 15.80 0.07
C LYS A 112 -21.13 14.67 0.49
N VAL A 113 -20.76 13.74 -0.40
CA VAL A 113 -19.88 12.61 -0.10
C VAL A 113 -18.46 13.11 0.10
N VAL A 114 -17.98 13.96 -0.82
CA VAL A 114 -16.65 14.59 -0.71
C VAL A 114 -16.58 15.50 0.52
N ALA A 115 -17.59 16.36 0.72
CA ALA A 115 -17.64 17.28 1.87
C ALA A 115 -17.61 16.50 3.20
N GLU A 116 -18.38 15.42 3.34
CA GLU A 116 -18.38 14.58 4.55
C GLU A 116 -17.03 13.90 4.78
N LYS A 117 -16.39 13.40 3.72
CA LYS A 117 -15.07 12.78 3.82
C LYS A 117 -14.00 13.78 4.26
N MET A 118 -13.99 14.97 3.66
CA MET A 118 -13.08 16.07 4.04
C MET A 118 -13.30 16.50 5.50
N ARG A 119 -14.56 16.66 5.89
CA ARG A 119 -14.96 16.99 7.26
C ARG A 119 -14.46 15.94 8.24
N PHE A 120 -14.67 14.65 7.94
CA PHE A 120 -14.23 13.54 8.79
C PHE A 120 -12.71 13.52 8.97
N ILE A 121 -11.93 13.72 7.91
CA ILE A 121 -10.47 13.82 7.97
C ILE A 121 -10.07 14.96 8.92
N LYS A 122 -10.65 16.15 8.73
CA LYS A 122 -10.33 17.35 9.51
C LYS A 122 -10.71 17.19 11.00
N GLU A 123 -11.95 16.81 11.30
CA GLU A 123 -12.46 16.71 12.68
C GLU A 123 -11.77 15.62 13.50
N ASN A 124 -11.20 14.60 12.83
CA ASN A 124 -10.50 13.51 13.50
C ASN A 124 -8.98 13.65 13.45
N HIS A 125 -8.46 14.80 13.01
CA HIS A 125 -7.02 15.08 12.91
C HIS A 125 -6.28 13.96 12.15
N LEU A 126 -6.89 13.44 11.08
CA LEU A 126 -6.27 12.45 10.21
C LEU A 126 -5.41 13.16 9.18
N ILE A 127 -4.27 12.54 8.86
CA ILE A 127 -3.35 13.01 7.84
C ILE A 127 -3.37 11.98 6.71
N VAL A 128 -3.55 12.42 5.47
CA VAL A 128 -3.58 11.54 4.30
C VAL A 128 -2.49 11.96 3.34
N PHE A 129 -1.62 11.03 2.99
CA PHE A 129 -0.55 11.19 2.02
C PHE A 129 -0.71 10.15 0.92
N ARG A 130 -0.68 10.56 -0.33
CA ARG A 130 -0.66 9.64 -1.48
C ARG A 130 0.77 9.25 -1.79
N PHE A 131 1.00 7.93 -2.01
CA PHE A 131 2.27 7.36 -2.37
C PHE A 131 2.08 6.37 -3.52
N HIS A 132 2.12 6.88 -4.74
CA HIS A 132 1.79 6.18 -5.98
C HIS A 132 2.98 6.18 -6.96
N ASP A 133 3.36 7.37 -7.47
CA ASP A 133 4.33 7.47 -8.55
C ASP A 133 5.69 6.90 -8.17
N HIS A 134 6.20 7.29 -6.99
CA HIS A 134 7.50 6.82 -6.53
C HIS A 134 7.45 5.39 -5.99
N TRP A 135 6.27 4.88 -5.60
CA TRP A 135 6.12 3.49 -5.21
C TRP A 135 6.13 2.55 -6.42
N HIS A 136 5.68 3.03 -7.59
CA HIS A 136 5.84 2.35 -8.87
C HIS A 136 7.22 2.50 -9.49
N THR A 137 7.87 3.66 -9.33
CA THR A 137 9.17 3.93 -9.96
C THR A 137 10.36 3.49 -9.12
N THR A 138 10.19 3.21 -7.83
CA THR A 138 11.25 2.60 -7.03
C THR A 138 11.62 1.21 -7.59
N ASN A 139 12.90 0.83 -7.49
CA ASN A 139 13.36 -0.46 -8.01
C ASN A 139 13.85 -1.37 -6.86
N PRO A 140 13.19 -2.53 -6.66
CA PRO A 140 12.03 -3.02 -7.42
C PRO A 140 10.75 -2.21 -7.15
N ASP A 141 9.82 -2.18 -8.13
CA ASP A 141 8.48 -1.60 -7.98
C ASP A 141 7.77 -2.21 -6.77
N GLY A 142 7.28 -1.35 -5.87
CA GLY A 142 6.68 -1.78 -4.61
C GLY A 142 5.35 -2.50 -4.78
N ILE A 143 4.53 -2.08 -5.73
CA ILE A 143 3.25 -2.71 -6.05
C ILE A 143 3.48 -4.10 -6.64
N ILE A 144 4.34 -4.18 -7.64
CA ILE A 144 4.71 -5.46 -8.29
C ILE A 144 5.36 -6.42 -7.30
N SER A 145 6.25 -5.93 -6.43
CA SER A 145 6.91 -6.74 -5.39
C SER A 145 5.89 -7.36 -4.43
N GLY A 146 4.91 -6.58 -3.99
CA GLY A 146 3.81 -7.06 -3.15
C GLY A 146 2.95 -8.09 -3.88
N MET A 147 2.63 -7.83 -5.15
CA MET A 147 1.82 -8.72 -5.98
C MET A 147 2.51 -10.07 -6.22
N ILE A 148 3.78 -10.06 -6.63
CA ILE A 148 4.59 -11.28 -6.82
C ILE A 148 4.69 -12.08 -5.51
N SER A 149 4.88 -11.40 -4.39
CA SER A 149 4.92 -12.03 -3.07
C SER A 149 3.58 -12.67 -2.70
N ARG A 150 2.46 -11.97 -2.93
CA ARG A 150 1.11 -12.48 -2.66
C ARG A 150 0.79 -13.70 -3.52
N LEU A 151 1.16 -13.67 -4.79
CA LEU A 151 0.98 -14.78 -5.72
C LEU A 151 1.90 -15.97 -5.39
N GLY A 152 3.06 -15.74 -4.79
CA GLY A 152 4.11 -16.74 -4.61
C GLY A 152 4.83 -17.08 -5.91
N TRP A 153 4.84 -16.16 -6.87
CA TRP A 153 5.31 -16.39 -8.23
C TRP A 153 6.76 -15.97 -8.48
N GLY A 154 7.48 -15.52 -7.46
CA GLY A 154 8.87 -15.08 -7.63
C GLY A 154 9.78 -16.10 -8.34
N LYS A 155 9.60 -17.41 -8.10
CA LYS A 155 10.37 -18.48 -8.75
C LYS A 155 9.97 -18.76 -10.21
N TYR A 156 8.85 -18.22 -10.66
CA TYR A 156 8.33 -18.40 -12.02
C TYR A 156 8.60 -17.19 -12.92
N LEU A 157 9.12 -16.10 -12.36
CA LEU A 157 9.41 -14.87 -13.10
C LEU A 157 10.55 -15.10 -14.09
N GLN A 158 10.26 -15.04 -15.39
CA GLN A 158 11.21 -15.23 -16.46
C GLN A 158 11.67 -13.90 -17.07
N ASP A 159 10.73 -13.00 -17.34
CA ASP A 159 11.04 -11.66 -17.84
C ASP A 159 10.56 -10.61 -16.84
N LYS A 160 11.52 -10.00 -16.13
CA LYS A 160 11.24 -8.99 -15.10
C LYS A 160 10.70 -7.68 -15.70
N ASN A 161 11.13 -7.34 -16.92
CA ASN A 161 10.75 -6.05 -17.53
C ASN A 161 9.31 -6.07 -18.07
N ASN A 162 8.88 -7.24 -18.57
CA ASN A 162 7.54 -7.43 -19.12
C ASN A 162 6.63 -8.23 -18.18
N LEU A 163 7.11 -8.56 -16.97
CA LEU A 163 6.39 -9.32 -15.94
C LEU A 163 5.77 -10.61 -16.49
N ILE A 164 6.60 -11.40 -17.22
CA ILE A 164 6.21 -12.70 -17.77
C ILE A 164 6.66 -13.80 -16.82
N PHE A 165 5.74 -14.72 -16.59
CA PHE A 165 5.91 -15.86 -15.69
C PHE A 165 5.68 -17.15 -16.46
N VAL A 166 6.54 -18.17 -16.22
CA VAL A 166 6.33 -19.53 -16.70
C VAL A 166 5.80 -20.36 -15.55
N LEU A 167 4.48 -20.53 -15.55
CA LEU A 167 3.74 -21.25 -14.52
C LEU A 167 3.74 -22.77 -14.82
N PRO A 168 3.46 -23.63 -13.84
CA PRO A 168 3.05 -24.99 -14.13
C PRO A 168 1.83 -24.97 -15.05
N GLU A 169 1.79 -25.90 -16.00
CA GLU A 169 0.68 -26.03 -16.95
C GLU A 169 -0.65 -26.21 -16.21
N MET A 170 -1.64 -25.40 -16.57
CA MET A 170 -2.99 -25.45 -16.03
C MET A 170 -3.99 -24.84 -17.02
N THR A 171 -5.28 -25.10 -16.84
CA THR A 171 -6.30 -24.45 -17.67
C THR A 171 -6.51 -22.98 -17.28
N VAL A 172 -7.01 -22.16 -18.22
CA VAL A 172 -7.41 -20.77 -17.94
C VAL A 172 -8.44 -20.72 -16.80
N LYS A 173 -9.36 -21.68 -16.76
CA LYS A 173 -10.35 -21.80 -15.67
C LYS A 173 -9.67 -22.03 -14.32
N ASP A 174 -8.71 -22.96 -14.24
CA ASP A 174 -8.04 -23.25 -12.98
C ASP A 174 -7.18 -22.07 -12.51
N LEU A 175 -6.49 -21.41 -13.45
CA LEU A 175 -5.73 -20.20 -13.15
C LEU A 175 -6.66 -19.09 -12.60
N ALA A 176 -7.78 -18.82 -13.27
CA ALA A 176 -8.74 -17.80 -12.83
C ALA A 176 -9.34 -18.13 -11.45
N THR A 177 -9.66 -19.41 -11.21
CA THR A 177 -10.18 -19.88 -9.92
C THR A 177 -9.13 -19.70 -8.82
N SER A 178 -7.87 -20.07 -9.08
CA SER A 178 -6.78 -19.91 -8.11
C SER A 178 -6.52 -18.44 -7.77
N LEU A 179 -6.63 -17.53 -8.74
CA LEU A 179 -6.53 -16.10 -8.52
C LEU A 179 -7.70 -15.57 -7.69
N GLN A 180 -8.93 -15.99 -8.01
CA GLN A 180 -10.12 -15.62 -7.25
C GLN A 180 -9.99 -16.01 -5.77
N GLU A 181 -9.58 -17.23 -5.49
CA GLU A 181 -9.37 -17.72 -4.13
C GLU A 181 -8.24 -16.97 -3.41
N LYS A 182 -7.11 -16.77 -4.10
CA LYS A 182 -5.92 -16.11 -3.51
C LYS A 182 -6.16 -14.67 -3.10
N PHE A 183 -6.98 -13.94 -3.86
CA PHE A 183 -7.34 -12.56 -3.54
C PHE A 183 -8.65 -12.46 -2.75
N ASN A 184 -9.35 -13.56 -2.52
CA ASN A 184 -10.72 -13.57 -1.97
C ASN A 184 -11.62 -12.60 -2.76
N ALA A 185 -11.43 -12.59 -4.09
CA ALA A 185 -12.12 -11.67 -4.98
C ALA A 185 -13.59 -12.10 -5.17
N THR A 186 -14.49 -11.15 -5.09
CA THR A 186 -15.93 -11.41 -5.29
C THR A 186 -16.29 -11.63 -6.74
N ALA A 187 -15.49 -11.08 -7.67
CA ALA A 187 -15.69 -11.24 -9.10
C ALA A 187 -14.34 -11.26 -9.84
N VAL A 188 -14.11 -12.32 -10.60
CA VAL A 188 -13.06 -12.42 -11.61
C VAL A 188 -13.75 -12.62 -12.96
N ARG A 189 -13.39 -11.82 -13.97
CA ARG A 189 -13.95 -11.91 -15.31
C ARG A 189 -12.91 -12.41 -16.28
N VAL A 190 -13.31 -13.27 -17.20
CA VAL A 190 -12.39 -13.95 -18.11
C VAL A 190 -12.88 -13.83 -19.56
N VAL A 191 -11.95 -13.61 -20.48
CA VAL A 191 -12.16 -13.72 -21.92
C VAL A 191 -11.20 -14.79 -22.43
N GLY A 192 -11.69 -15.76 -23.18
CA GLY A 192 -10.91 -16.89 -23.71
C GLY A 192 -11.60 -18.23 -23.48
N ASP A 193 -11.00 -19.29 -24.01
CA ASP A 193 -11.48 -20.64 -23.77
C ASP A 193 -11.12 -21.10 -22.35
N PRO A 194 -12.09 -21.46 -21.50
CA PRO A 194 -11.82 -21.96 -20.16
C PRO A 194 -10.96 -23.23 -20.11
N GLY A 195 -11.01 -24.06 -21.15
CA GLY A 195 -10.23 -25.29 -21.27
C GLY A 195 -8.84 -25.09 -21.88
N MET A 196 -8.48 -23.89 -22.34
CA MET A 196 -7.17 -23.60 -22.89
C MET A 196 -6.07 -23.82 -21.86
N GLU A 197 -5.12 -24.73 -22.16
CA GLU A 197 -3.93 -24.93 -21.33
C GLU A 197 -2.95 -23.78 -21.52
N VAL A 198 -2.44 -23.26 -20.42
CA VAL A 198 -1.51 -22.13 -20.38
C VAL A 198 -0.34 -22.40 -19.45
N THR A 199 0.82 -21.91 -19.85
CA THR A 199 2.05 -21.86 -19.04
C THR A 199 2.58 -20.45 -18.93
N ASN A 200 2.44 -19.63 -19.98
CA ASN A 200 3.02 -18.31 -20.07
C ASN A 200 1.99 -17.22 -19.73
N ALA A 201 2.12 -16.66 -18.54
CA ALA A 201 1.26 -15.60 -18.04
C ALA A 201 2.01 -14.28 -17.97
N ALA A 202 1.36 -13.19 -18.40
CA ALA A 202 1.83 -11.83 -18.14
C ALA A 202 0.96 -11.16 -17.09
N LEU A 203 1.55 -10.20 -16.36
CA LEU A 203 0.87 -9.43 -15.32
C LEU A 203 0.91 -7.92 -15.67
N VAL A 204 -0.27 -7.30 -15.78
CA VAL A 204 -0.42 -5.85 -15.94
C VAL A 204 -1.40 -5.35 -14.89
N VAL A 205 -0.88 -4.80 -13.80
CA VAL A 205 -1.66 -4.37 -12.64
C VAL A 205 -2.30 -3.00 -12.86
N GLY A 206 -3.24 -2.64 -12.00
CA GLY A 206 -3.88 -1.33 -11.95
C GLY A 206 -4.73 -1.00 -13.17
N ALA A 207 -4.69 0.27 -13.56
CA ALA A 207 -5.45 0.86 -14.68
C ALA A 207 -4.53 1.61 -15.67
N PRO A 208 -3.53 0.95 -16.30
CA PRO A 208 -2.57 1.63 -17.17
C PRO A 208 -3.15 1.99 -18.55
N GLY A 209 -4.41 1.64 -18.79
CA GLY A 209 -5.06 1.74 -20.09
C GLY A 209 -4.83 0.51 -20.97
N SER A 210 -5.51 0.46 -22.13
CA SER A 210 -5.55 -0.73 -22.98
C SER A 210 -4.26 -0.96 -23.76
N MET A 211 -3.53 0.07 -24.13
CA MET A 211 -2.34 -0.08 -24.98
C MET A 211 -1.23 -0.93 -24.34
N PRO A 212 -0.84 -0.74 -23.05
CA PRO A 212 0.12 -1.63 -22.41
C PRO A 212 -0.36 -3.09 -22.34
N GLN A 213 -1.66 -3.29 -22.13
CA GLN A 213 -2.29 -4.62 -22.09
C GLN A 213 -2.25 -5.32 -23.44
N ILE A 214 -2.64 -4.61 -24.52
CA ILE A 214 -2.60 -5.11 -25.89
C ILE A 214 -1.16 -5.42 -26.31
N LYS A 215 -0.21 -4.53 -25.98
CA LYS A 215 1.21 -4.76 -26.27
C LYS A 215 1.76 -6.00 -25.56
N SER A 216 1.31 -6.30 -24.37
CA SER A 216 1.63 -7.56 -23.70
C SER A 216 1.02 -8.76 -24.43
N LEU A 217 -0.24 -8.67 -24.86
CA LEU A 217 -0.96 -9.73 -25.56
C LEU A 217 -0.48 -9.97 -27.01
N GLU A 218 0.08 -8.96 -27.68
CA GLU A 218 0.69 -9.11 -29.04
C GLU A 218 1.87 -10.09 -29.05
N ARG A 219 2.54 -10.28 -27.92
CA ARG A 219 3.73 -11.14 -27.81
C ARG A 219 3.36 -12.59 -28.00
N ASP A 220 4.15 -13.32 -28.76
CA ASP A 220 3.97 -14.76 -28.99
C ASP A 220 4.22 -15.59 -27.72
N ASP A 221 5.05 -15.08 -26.81
CA ASP A 221 5.38 -15.71 -25.53
C ASP A 221 4.43 -15.35 -24.38
N VAL A 222 3.24 -14.79 -24.68
CA VAL A 222 2.18 -14.52 -23.70
C VAL A 222 0.91 -15.22 -24.15
N GLU A 223 0.44 -16.17 -23.37
CA GLU A 223 -0.81 -16.92 -23.61
C GLU A 223 -1.99 -16.30 -22.84
N VAL A 224 -1.75 -15.87 -21.60
CA VAL A 224 -2.76 -15.26 -20.76
C VAL A 224 -2.24 -13.98 -20.13
N LEU A 225 -3.06 -12.93 -20.19
CA LEU A 225 -2.82 -11.68 -19.48
C LEU A 225 -3.68 -11.63 -18.22
N ILE A 226 -3.05 -11.41 -17.07
CA ILE A 226 -3.75 -11.08 -15.81
C ILE A 226 -3.67 -9.58 -15.65
N ALA A 227 -4.82 -8.91 -15.59
CA ALA A 227 -4.90 -7.46 -15.52
C ALA A 227 -5.78 -6.99 -14.35
N GLY A 228 -5.54 -5.76 -13.90
CA GLY A 228 -6.39 -5.09 -12.92
C GLY A 228 -7.73 -4.73 -13.52
N GLU A 229 -7.83 -3.57 -14.14
CA GLU A 229 -9.02 -3.14 -14.90
C GLU A 229 -8.66 -2.75 -16.33
N THR A 230 -9.65 -2.68 -17.20
CA THR A 230 -9.47 -2.35 -18.62
C THR A 230 -10.69 -1.63 -19.19
N HIS A 231 -10.50 -0.98 -20.34
CA HIS A 231 -11.60 -0.57 -21.18
C HIS A 231 -12.16 -1.78 -21.95
N GLU A 232 -13.40 -2.14 -21.64
CA GLU A 232 -14.00 -3.37 -22.18
C GLU A 232 -14.09 -3.36 -23.70
N TRP A 233 -14.42 -2.21 -24.32
CA TRP A 233 -14.47 -2.08 -25.79
C TRP A 233 -13.11 -2.11 -26.52
N GLU A 234 -12.01 -2.17 -25.78
CA GLU A 234 -10.65 -2.21 -26.33
C GLU A 234 -10.00 -3.58 -26.06
N THR A 235 -9.41 -3.79 -24.88
CA THR A 235 -8.65 -5.02 -24.59
C THR A 235 -9.51 -6.28 -24.61
N VAL A 236 -10.75 -6.20 -24.08
CA VAL A 236 -11.67 -7.35 -24.08
C VAL A 236 -12.01 -7.77 -25.51
N GLU A 237 -12.37 -6.78 -26.37
CA GLU A 237 -12.69 -7.05 -27.77
C GLU A 237 -11.47 -7.51 -28.58
N TYR A 238 -10.28 -6.96 -28.29
CA TYR A 238 -9.02 -7.44 -28.88
C TYR A 238 -8.81 -8.94 -28.61
N VAL A 239 -8.97 -9.36 -27.36
CA VAL A 239 -8.81 -10.80 -26.99
C VAL A 239 -9.91 -11.64 -27.61
N ARG A 240 -11.16 -11.16 -27.62
CA ARG A 240 -12.27 -11.85 -28.25
C ARG A 240 -12.03 -12.12 -29.75
N ASP A 241 -11.51 -11.13 -30.47
CA ASP A 241 -11.14 -11.27 -31.86
C ASP A 241 -9.96 -12.25 -32.04
N ALA A 242 -8.92 -12.14 -31.20
CA ALA A 242 -7.80 -13.07 -31.22
C ALA A 242 -8.25 -14.54 -31.05
N VAL A 243 -9.13 -14.81 -30.10
CA VAL A 243 -9.72 -16.14 -29.89
C VAL A 243 -10.54 -16.58 -31.12
N SER A 244 -11.34 -15.69 -31.68
CA SER A 244 -12.14 -15.97 -32.89
C SER A 244 -11.28 -16.28 -34.11
N MET A 245 -10.07 -15.71 -34.17
CA MET A 245 -9.04 -16.00 -35.18
C MET A 245 -8.22 -17.26 -34.89
N GLY A 246 -8.56 -18.03 -33.86
CA GLY A 246 -7.86 -19.23 -33.46
C GLY A 246 -6.52 -19.00 -32.75
N LYS A 247 -6.29 -17.79 -32.21
CA LYS A 247 -5.10 -17.49 -31.42
C LYS A 247 -5.24 -18.02 -30.00
N LYS A 248 -4.15 -18.56 -29.46
CA LYS A 248 -4.07 -19.04 -28.06
C LYS A 248 -3.87 -17.85 -27.13
N LYS A 249 -4.95 -17.13 -26.82
CA LYS A 249 -4.96 -15.93 -25.96
C LYS A 249 -6.11 -15.96 -24.97
N ALA A 250 -5.85 -15.45 -23.77
CA ALA A 250 -6.89 -15.21 -22.76
C ALA A 250 -6.58 -13.94 -21.95
N LEU A 251 -7.62 -13.37 -21.33
CA LEU A 251 -7.55 -12.25 -20.42
C LEU A 251 -8.28 -12.60 -19.13
N ILE A 252 -7.64 -12.40 -17.99
CA ILE A 252 -8.23 -12.55 -16.66
C ILE A 252 -8.21 -11.18 -15.97
N LEU A 253 -9.39 -10.63 -15.67
CA LEU A 253 -9.55 -9.37 -14.97
C LEU A 253 -9.84 -9.66 -13.49
N ILE A 254 -8.88 -9.31 -12.62
CA ILE A 254 -8.97 -9.53 -11.18
C ILE A 254 -9.45 -8.30 -10.39
N GLY A 255 -9.60 -7.16 -11.07
CA GLY A 255 -9.97 -5.87 -10.48
C GLY A 255 -8.75 -5.05 -10.05
N HIS A 256 -8.88 -3.73 -10.10
CA HIS A 256 -7.80 -2.79 -9.79
C HIS A 256 -7.27 -3.02 -8.37
N LEU A 257 -8.17 -2.98 -7.38
CA LEU A 257 -7.83 -3.22 -5.97
C LEU A 257 -7.05 -4.52 -5.77
N ASN A 258 -7.54 -5.64 -6.29
CA ASN A 258 -6.92 -6.94 -6.11
C ASN A 258 -5.53 -7.03 -6.77
N SER A 259 -5.30 -6.24 -7.82
CA SER A 259 -4.02 -6.21 -8.53
C SER A 259 -2.94 -5.37 -7.86
N GLU A 260 -3.30 -4.51 -6.89
CA GLU A 260 -2.35 -3.56 -6.29
C GLU A 260 -2.34 -3.53 -4.75
N GLU A 261 -3.43 -3.94 -4.10
CA GLU A 261 -3.54 -3.86 -2.64
C GLU A 261 -2.40 -4.58 -1.89
N ALA A 262 -1.91 -5.70 -2.44
CA ALA A 262 -0.78 -6.44 -1.89
C ALA A 262 0.52 -5.61 -1.85
N GLY A 263 0.68 -4.63 -2.75
CA GLY A 263 1.78 -3.67 -2.74
C GLY A 263 1.73 -2.73 -1.54
N MET A 264 0.55 -2.44 -1.02
CA MET A 264 0.42 -1.60 0.18
C MET A 264 0.60 -2.38 1.49
N ASP A 265 0.31 -3.68 1.53
CA ASP A 265 0.78 -4.57 2.60
C ASP A 265 2.32 -4.68 2.61
N TYR A 266 2.91 -4.76 1.42
CA TYR A 266 4.38 -4.72 1.26
C TYR A 266 4.95 -3.37 1.70
N CYS A 267 4.28 -2.24 1.40
CA CYS A 267 4.66 -0.90 1.86
C CYS A 267 4.71 -0.81 3.39
N ALA A 268 3.73 -1.40 4.09
CA ALA A 268 3.74 -1.45 5.55
C ALA A 268 4.99 -2.17 6.09
N LYS A 269 5.38 -3.26 5.47
CA LYS A 269 6.59 -4.02 5.84
C LYS A 269 7.87 -3.24 5.54
N TRP A 270 7.92 -2.58 4.39
CA TRP A 270 9.04 -1.74 3.96
C TRP A 270 9.24 -0.55 4.90
N LEU A 271 8.18 0.16 5.28
CA LEU A 271 8.23 1.28 6.23
C LEU A 271 8.80 0.86 7.59
N LYS A 272 8.45 -0.33 8.10
CA LYS A 272 8.99 -0.87 9.37
C LYS A 272 10.51 -1.03 9.35
N GLY A 273 11.13 -1.06 8.16
CA GLY A 273 12.59 -1.10 7.99
C GLY A 273 13.26 0.13 8.57
N PHE A 274 12.67 1.31 8.49
CA PHE A 274 13.29 2.59 8.82
C PHE A 274 12.43 3.53 9.68
N VAL A 275 11.12 3.38 9.74
CA VAL A 275 10.26 4.09 10.71
C VAL A 275 10.19 3.23 11.98
N LYS A 276 10.75 3.75 13.08
CA LYS A 276 10.82 3.04 14.37
C LYS A 276 9.88 3.69 15.38
N ASP A 277 9.48 2.91 16.37
CA ASP A 277 8.69 3.34 17.53
C ASP A 277 7.28 3.91 17.20
N ILE A 278 6.81 3.74 15.95
CA ILE A 278 5.48 4.11 15.49
C ILE A 278 4.77 2.84 15.01
N PRO A 279 3.56 2.55 15.47
CA PRO A 279 2.75 1.44 14.95
C PRO A 279 2.47 1.61 13.46
N ILE A 280 2.69 0.56 12.68
CA ILE A 280 2.41 0.55 11.22
C ILE A 280 1.56 -0.67 10.92
N GLU A 281 0.37 -0.45 10.36
CA GLU A 281 -0.54 -1.52 9.96
C GLU A 281 -1.02 -1.32 8.53
N PHE A 282 -1.18 -2.42 7.81
CA PHE A 282 -1.92 -2.44 6.56
C PHE A 282 -3.42 -2.55 6.87
N ILE A 283 -4.23 -1.72 6.22
CA ILE A 283 -5.70 -1.76 6.28
C ILE A 283 -6.23 -2.02 4.87
N THR A 284 -6.89 -3.15 4.68
CA THR A 284 -7.55 -3.45 3.40
C THR A 284 -8.66 -2.45 3.11
N SER A 285 -8.73 -1.99 1.87
CA SER A 285 -9.82 -1.15 1.38
C SER A 285 -11.13 -1.93 1.22
N GLY A 286 -11.04 -3.25 1.03
CA GLY A 286 -12.15 -4.14 0.77
C GLY A 286 -12.68 -4.02 -0.65
N ASP A 287 -13.03 -5.15 -1.27
CA ASP A 287 -13.62 -5.18 -2.60
C ASP A 287 -15.05 -4.63 -2.55
N PRO A 288 -15.36 -3.51 -3.23
CA PRO A 288 -16.70 -2.94 -3.22
C PRO A 288 -17.67 -3.66 -4.17
N LEU A 289 -17.14 -4.45 -5.10
CA LEU A 289 -17.94 -5.15 -6.10
C LEU A 289 -18.39 -6.50 -5.55
N TRP A 290 -19.61 -6.88 -5.87
CA TRP A 290 -20.16 -8.16 -5.48
C TRP A 290 -20.94 -8.79 -6.63
N ASN A 291 -21.02 -10.12 -6.63
CA ASN A 291 -21.76 -10.87 -7.64
C ASN A 291 -23.09 -11.36 -7.04
N PRO A 292 -24.26 -11.02 -7.63
CA PRO A 292 -25.58 -11.43 -7.12
C PRO A 292 -25.74 -12.94 -6.93
N GLN A 293 -24.98 -13.77 -7.68
CA GLN A 293 -25.04 -15.22 -7.56
C GLN A 293 -24.27 -15.78 -6.36
N LEU A 294 -23.36 -14.98 -5.76
CA LEU A 294 -22.52 -15.40 -4.63
C LEU A 294 -23.05 -14.94 -3.27
N ILE A 295 -24.09 -14.12 -3.24
CA ILE A 295 -24.76 -13.73 -1.99
C ILE A 295 -25.84 -14.76 -1.67
N LYS A 296 -25.65 -15.46 -0.57
CA LYS A 296 -26.61 -16.40 0.02
C LYS A 296 -27.53 -15.69 0.98
#